data_315c6795cd66c080a2c9239530f0a3df
#
_entry.id   315c6795cd66c080a2c9239530f0a3df
#
_cell.length_a   1.000
_cell.length_b   1.000
_cell.length_c   1.000
_cell.angle_alpha   90.00
_cell.angle_beta   90.00
_cell.angle_gamma   90.00
#
_symmetry.space_group_name_H-M   'P 1'
#
loop_
_entity.id
_entity.type
_entity.pdbx_description
1 polymer ?
#
loop_
_entity_poly.entity_id
_entity_poly.type
_entity_poly.pdbx_seq_one_letter_code
_entity_poly.pdbx_strand_id
1 'polypeptide(L)'
;MATINPYFNFNGNTEEVFNFYKSVFGGEYQMVMRYKDAPPEHQMGESDGEKIMHIALPIGEHTILMGSDWPEAYGKPIEGTNISISISADSKEEADKIFNALSAGGQVTMQMENTFWGSYFGMLKDKFGFNWMMSYDEKFQN
;
A
#
# COMPACT_ATOMS: atom_id res chain seq x y z
N MET A 1 17.34 16.06 2.43
CA MET A 1 16.78 15.31 3.57
C MET A 1 16.38 13.90 3.13
N ALA A 2 16.52 12.94 4.02
CA ALA A 2 16.04 11.58 3.75
C ALA A 2 14.51 11.55 3.76
N THR A 3 13.93 10.65 2.97
CA THR A 3 12.47 10.39 2.96
C THR A 3 12.24 8.91 3.24
N ILE A 4 11.05 8.60 3.74
CA ILE A 4 10.67 7.23 4.04
C ILE A 4 9.41 6.93 3.25
N ASN A 5 9.44 5.84 2.48
CA ASN A 5 8.31 5.40 1.67
C ASN A 5 8.04 3.92 1.92
N PRO A 6 6.77 3.49 1.96
CA PRO A 6 6.45 2.07 2.09
C PRO A 6 6.88 1.28 0.87
N TYR A 7 7.42 0.10 1.10
CA TYR A 7 7.77 -0.83 0.03
C TYR A 7 7.26 -2.22 0.41
N PHE A 8 6.39 -2.77 -0.41
CA PHE A 8 5.73 -4.05 -0.15
C PHE A 8 6.33 -5.16 -1.01
N ASN A 9 6.46 -6.34 -0.42
CA ASN A 9 6.97 -7.52 -1.13
C ASN A 9 5.84 -8.54 -1.25
N PHE A 10 5.72 -9.15 -2.43
CA PHE A 10 4.60 -10.04 -2.75
C PHE A 10 5.10 -11.35 -3.35
N ASN A 11 4.21 -12.32 -3.38
CA ASN A 11 4.44 -13.63 -4.00
C ASN A 11 3.63 -13.75 -5.30
N GLY A 12 3.90 -12.85 -6.25
CA GLY A 12 3.31 -12.93 -7.59
C GLY A 12 2.05 -12.11 -7.82
N ASN A 13 1.52 -11.44 -6.80
CA ASN A 13 0.25 -10.70 -6.93
C ASN A 13 0.40 -9.18 -6.79
N THR A 14 1.61 -8.64 -6.98
CA THR A 14 1.85 -7.20 -6.85
C THR A 14 0.92 -6.38 -7.73
N GLU A 15 0.75 -6.75 -8.98
CA GLU A 15 -0.06 -5.97 -9.92
C GLU A 15 -1.52 -5.91 -9.48
N GLU A 16 -2.09 -7.03 -9.05
CA GLU A 16 -3.46 -7.09 -8.54
C GLU A 16 -3.62 -6.19 -7.32
N VAL A 17 -2.70 -6.27 -6.38
CA VAL A 17 -2.76 -5.49 -5.14
C VAL A 17 -2.63 -3.99 -5.45
N PHE A 18 -1.70 -3.61 -6.31
CA PHE A 18 -1.50 -2.19 -6.66
C PHE A 18 -2.64 -1.63 -7.49
N ASN A 19 -3.28 -2.43 -8.34
CA ASN A 19 -4.50 -1.99 -9.04
C ASN A 19 -5.61 -1.71 -8.04
N PHE A 20 -5.72 -2.51 -6.99
CA PHE A 20 -6.65 -2.23 -5.90
C PHE A 20 -6.29 -0.92 -5.19
N TYR A 21 -5.03 -0.72 -4.81
CA TYR A 21 -4.63 0.53 -4.14
C TYR A 21 -4.83 1.75 -5.04
N LYS A 22 -4.56 1.61 -6.33
CA LYS A 22 -4.82 2.70 -7.28
C LYS A 22 -6.32 3.05 -7.32
N SER A 23 -7.20 2.06 -7.23
CA SER A 23 -8.64 2.29 -7.18
C SER A 23 -9.06 3.02 -5.90
N VAL A 24 -8.32 2.83 -4.80
CA VAL A 24 -8.60 3.49 -3.52
C VAL A 24 -8.06 4.91 -3.49
N PHE A 25 -6.79 5.08 -3.87
CA PHE A 25 -6.08 6.36 -3.71
C PHE A 25 -6.11 7.24 -4.95
N GLY A 26 -6.40 6.66 -6.11
CA GLY A 26 -6.37 7.39 -7.38
C GLY A 26 -4.96 7.56 -7.91
N GLY A 27 -4.81 8.46 -8.89
CA GLY A 27 -3.51 8.78 -9.49
C GLY A 27 -3.10 7.80 -10.57
N GLU A 28 -1.84 7.93 -10.98
CA GLU A 28 -1.25 7.12 -12.03
C GLU A 28 0.06 6.54 -11.54
N TYR A 29 0.41 5.36 -12.04
CA TYR A 29 1.71 4.77 -11.73
C TYR A 29 2.84 5.65 -12.26
N GLN A 30 3.84 5.87 -11.42
CA GLN A 30 5.08 6.52 -11.82
C GLN A 30 5.97 5.55 -12.58
N MET A 31 5.92 4.27 -12.21
CA MET A 31 6.72 3.22 -12.85
C MET A 31 6.03 1.86 -12.70
N VAL A 32 6.08 1.07 -13.76
CA VAL A 32 5.74 -0.36 -13.74
C VAL A 32 6.82 -1.06 -14.55
N MET A 33 7.61 -1.91 -13.91
CA MET A 33 8.66 -2.66 -14.56
C MET A 33 8.51 -4.14 -14.24
N ARG A 34 8.54 -4.97 -15.27
CA ARG A 34 8.49 -6.43 -15.09
C ARG A 34 9.90 -7.00 -15.20
N TYR A 35 10.10 -8.20 -14.66
CA TYR A 35 11.43 -8.83 -14.76
C TYR A 35 11.89 -9.03 -16.20
N LYS A 36 10.97 -9.30 -17.13
CA LYS A 36 11.31 -9.44 -18.55
C LYS A 36 11.83 -8.15 -19.18
N ASP A 37 11.56 -7.00 -18.57
CA ASP A 37 12.00 -5.69 -19.05
C ASP A 37 13.43 -5.37 -18.64
N ALA A 38 13.98 -6.16 -17.71
CA ALA A 38 15.36 -5.97 -17.25
C ALA A 38 16.34 -6.45 -18.33
N PRO A 39 17.59 -5.92 -18.35
CA PRO A 39 18.61 -6.45 -19.23
C PRO A 39 18.79 -7.96 -19.02
N PRO A 40 19.15 -8.73 -20.08
CA PRO A 40 19.24 -10.18 -19.98
C PRO A 40 20.10 -10.69 -18.82
N GLU A 41 21.17 -9.99 -18.48
CA GLU A 41 22.07 -10.35 -17.39
C GLU A 41 21.47 -10.20 -16.01
N HIS A 42 20.31 -9.52 -15.91
CA HIS A 42 19.59 -9.30 -14.65
C HIS A 42 18.26 -10.05 -14.58
N GLN A 43 17.91 -10.80 -15.62
CA GLN A 43 16.66 -11.57 -15.62
C GLN A 43 16.80 -12.83 -14.75
N MET A 44 15.72 -13.15 -14.06
CA MET A 44 15.69 -14.20 -13.03
C MET A 44 14.85 -15.39 -13.46
N GLY A 45 15.12 -15.94 -14.64
CA GLY A 45 14.38 -17.10 -15.15
C GLY A 45 13.11 -16.73 -15.88
N GLU A 46 12.65 -17.64 -16.76
CA GLU A 46 11.51 -17.38 -17.64
C GLU A 46 10.18 -17.31 -16.89
N SER A 47 10.03 -18.12 -15.84
CA SER A 47 8.77 -18.18 -15.08
C SER A 47 8.46 -16.88 -14.34
N ASP A 48 9.47 -16.06 -14.08
CA ASP A 48 9.31 -14.80 -13.36
C ASP A 48 9.14 -13.59 -14.29
N GLY A 49 9.20 -13.78 -15.63
CA GLY A 49 9.23 -12.68 -16.59
C GLY A 49 8.07 -11.70 -16.48
N GLU A 50 6.86 -12.19 -16.25
CA GLU A 50 5.67 -11.34 -16.15
C GLU A 50 5.49 -10.73 -14.76
N LYS A 51 6.22 -11.19 -13.76
CA LYS A 51 6.14 -10.65 -12.41
C LYS A 51 6.66 -9.22 -12.34
N ILE A 52 6.16 -8.48 -11.38
CA ILE A 52 6.55 -7.07 -11.18
C ILE A 52 7.90 -7.01 -10.49
N MET A 53 8.90 -6.45 -11.15
CA MET A 53 10.20 -6.18 -10.58
C MET A 53 10.17 -4.90 -9.75
N HIS A 54 9.40 -3.90 -10.17
CA HIS A 54 9.21 -2.67 -9.42
C HIS A 54 7.96 -1.96 -9.90
N ILE A 55 7.15 -1.50 -8.95
CA ILE A 55 5.99 -0.66 -9.22
C ILE A 55 5.99 0.50 -8.23
N ALA A 56 5.58 1.68 -8.68
CA ALA A 56 5.55 2.88 -7.85
C ALA A 56 4.27 3.65 -8.12
N LEU A 57 3.51 3.91 -7.06
CA LEU A 57 2.26 4.66 -7.09
C LEU A 57 2.38 5.86 -6.16
N PRO A 58 2.53 7.08 -6.69
CA PRO A 58 2.55 8.27 -5.84
C PRO A 58 1.20 8.45 -5.15
N ILE A 59 1.24 8.77 -3.86
CA ILE A 59 0.07 9.04 -3.05
C ILE A 59 0.29 10.40 -2.39
N GLY A 60 -0.54 11.39 -2.76
CA GLY A 60 -0.33 12.75 -2.31
C GLY A 60 0.96 13.34 -2.89
N GLU A 61 1.51 14.34 -2.23
CA GLU A 61 2.67 15.08 -2.74
C GLU A 61 4.01 14.47 -2.35
N HIS A 62 4.06 13.73 -1.24
CA HIS A 62 5.34 13.37 -0.62
C HIS A 62 5.54 11.87 -0.39
N THR A 63 4.56 11.04 -0.70
CA THR A 63 4.63 9.60 -0.45
C THR A 63 4.53 8.82 -1.76
N ILE A 64 5.37 7.80 -1.89
CA ILE A 64 5.31 6.86 -3.00
C ILE A 64 5.15 5.47 -2.41
N LEU A 65 4.06 4.80 -2.76
CA LEU A 65 3.85 3.41 -2.37
C LEU A 65 4.50 2.54 -3.44
N MET A 66 5.39 1.66 -3.03
CA MET A 66 6.17 0.85 -3.96
C MET A 66 6.04 -0.63 -3.62
N GLY A 67 6.39 -1.46 -4.58
CA GLY A 67 6.36 -2.89 -4.35
C GLY A 67 7.02 -3.69 -5.45
N SER A 68 7.15 -4.97 -5.18
CA SER A 68 7.65 -5.92 -6.16
C SER A 68 7.23 -7.34 -5.77
N ASP A 69 7.22 -8.20 -6.79
CA ASP A 69 7.13 -9.64 -6.56
C ASP A 69 8.51 -10.18 -6.29
N TRP A 70 8.63 -11.08 -5.31
CA TRP A 70 9.87 -11.81 -5.12
C TRP A 70 10.03 -12.83 -6.23
N PRO A 71 11.23 -12.95 -6.81
CA PRO A 71 11.52 -14.07 -7.71
C PRO A 71 11.38 -15.41 -6.97
N GLU A 72 11.04 -16.45 -7.70
CA GLU A 72 10.86 -17.77 -7.11
C GLU A 72 12.09 -18.20 -6.28
N ALA A 73 13.28 -17.83 -6.75
CA ALA A 73 14.54 -18.18 -6.06
C ALA A 73 14.66 -17.57 -4.66
N TYR A 74 13.92 -16.51 -4.35
CA TYR A 74 13.95 -15.85 -3.04
C TYR A 74 12.96 -16.47 -2.04
N GLY A 75 12.12 -17.39 -2.48
CA GLY A 75 11.07 -17.95 -1.64
C GLY A 75 9.86 -17.04 -1.58
N LYS A 76 9.09 -17.15 -0.49
CA LYS A 76 7.85 -16.39 -0.30
C LYS A 76 8.01 -15.40 0.85
N PRO A 77 7.55 -14.15 0.69
CA PRO A 77 7.50 -13.21 1.81
C PRO A 77 6.63 -13.76 2.95
N ILE A 78 7.03 -13.49 4.17
CA ILE A 78 6.28 -13.88 5.36
C ILE A 78 5.44 -12.69 5.83
N GLU A 79 4.13 -12.89 5.96
CA GLU A 79 3.23 -11.86 6.49
C GLU A 79 3.43 -11.69 7.99
N GLY A 80 3.28 -10.46 8.47
CA GLY A 80 3.46 -10.14 9.88
C GLY A 80 2.42 -9.16 10.39
N THR A 81 2.47 -8.88 11.69
CA THR A 81 1.48 -8.03 12.36
C THR A 81 2.10 -6.83 13.09
N ASN A 82 3.40 -6.66 13.00
CA ASN A 82 4.09 -5.64 13.79
C ASN A 82 4.38 -4.35 13.02
N ILE A 83 3.76 -4.17 11.84
CA ILE A 83 3.86 -2.94 11.05
C ILE A 83 2.47 -2.56 10.57
N SER A 84 2.12 -1.27 10.70
CA SER A 84 0.92 -0.71 10.10
C SER A 84 1.30 0.53 9.29
N ILE A 85 0.59 0.74 8.20
CA ILE A 85 0.75 1.97 7.40
C ILE A 85 -0.29 2.97 7.89
N SER A 86 0.18 4.14 8.28
CA SER A 86 -0.70 5.19 8.82
C SER A 86 -1.00 6.22 7.75
N ILE A 87 -2.29 6.50 7.55
CA ILE A 87 -2.78 7.49 6.60
C ILE A 87 -3.36 8.65 7.38
N SER A 88 -2.93 9.87 7.04
CA SER A 88 -3.52 11.09 7.59
C SER A 88 -4.38 11.73 6.50
N ALA A 89 -5.67 11.81 6.73
CA ALA A 89 -6.62 12.39 5.79
C ALA A 89 -6.79 13.89 6.01
N ASP A 90 -7.25 14.59 4.99
CA ASP A 90 -7.46 16.04 5.05
C ASP A 90 -8.85 16.41 5.56
N SER A 91 -9.76 15.44 5.62
CA SER A 91 -11.13 15.64 6.11
C SER A 91 -11.70 14.33 6.61
N LYS A 92 -12.81 14.41 7.39
CA LYS A 92 -13.52 13.21 7.82
C LYS A 92 -14.13 12.46 6.63
N GLU A 93 -14.62 13.19 5.65
CA GLU A 93 -15.20 12.60 4.44
C GLU A 93 -14.16 11.81 3.66
N GLU A 94 -12.96 12.36 3.52
CA GLU A 94 -11.86 11.65 2.86
C GLU A 94 -11.45 10.42 3.67
N ALA A 95 -11.34 10.57 4.99
CA ALA A 95 -10.99 9.45 5.87
C ALA A 95 -11.97 8.29 5.71
N ASP A 96 -13.27 8.59 5.76
CA ASP A 96 -14.31 7.57 5.62
C ASP A 96 -14.27 6.91 4.23
N LYS A 97 -14.11 7.70 3.19
CA LYS A 97 -14.08 7.21 1.82
C LYS A 97 -12.92 6.23 1.62
N ILE A 98 -11.72 6.63 2.02
CA ILE A 98 -10.54 5.78 1.88
C ILE A 98 -10.66 4.55 2.77
N PHE A 99 -11.09 4.73 4.02
CA PHE A 99 -11.25 3.63 4.96
C PHE A 99 -12.22 2.56 4.45
N ASN A 100 -13.37 2.98 3.96
CA ASN A 100 -14.36 2.05 3.44
C ASN A 100 -13.88 1.33 2.18
N ALA A 101 -13.22 2.04 1.28
CA ALA A 101 -12.68 1.43 0.06
C ALA A 101 -11.54 0.45 0.37
N LEU A 102 -10.66 0.82 1.28
CA LEU A 102 -9.47 0.03 1.61
C LEU A 102 -9.85 -1.23 2.40
N SER A 103 -10.89 -1.15 3.24
CA SER A 103 -11.34 -2.29 4.04
C SER A 103 -12.25 -3.26 3.28
N ALA A 104 -12.67 -2.91 2.07
CA ALA A 104 -13.57 -3.77 1.28
C ALA A 104 -12.90 -5.13 1.01
N GLY A 105 -13.57 -6.22 1.39
CA GLY A 105 -13.04 -7.57 1.26
C GLY A 105 -12.02 -7.94 2.34
N GLY A 106 -11.65 -6.98 3.18
CA GLY A 106 -10.74 -7.20 4.30
C GLY A 106 -11.47 -7.25 5.63
N GLN A 107 -10.84 -6.69 6.66
CA GLN A 107 -11.38 -6.73 8.01
C GLN A 107 -11.17 -5.38 8.70
N VAL A 108 -12.25 -4.79 9.23
CA VAL A 108 -12.16 -3.62 10.10
C VAL A 108 -11.80 -4.14 11.50
N THR A 109 -10.64 -3.72 11.99
CA THR A 109 -10.18 -4.12 13.33
C THR A 109 -10.55 -3.09 14.38
N MET A 110 -10.73 -1.82 13.97
CA MET A 110 -11.23 -0.76 14.83
C MET A 110 -12.01 0.22 13.96
N GLN A 111 -13.30 0.40 14.26
CA GLN A 111 -14.15 1.31 13.51
C GLN A 111 -13.67 2.76 13.60
N MET A 112 -13.92 3.56 12.56
CA MET A 112 -13.65 5.00 12.61
C MET A 112 -14.50 5.64 13.70
N GLU A 113 -13.85 6.28 14.66
CA GLU A 113 -14.51 6.93 15.80
C GLU A 113 -13.70 8.15 16.27
N ASN A 114 -14.38 9.08 16.92
CA ASN A 114 -13.70 10.14 17.63
C ASN A 114 -13.08 9.54 18.89
N THR A 115 -11.78 9.72 19.07
CA THR A 115 -11.06 9.17 20.20
C THR A 115 -10.86 10.24 21.29
N PHE A 116 -10.52 9.77 22.51
CA PHE A 116 -10.32 10.68 23.64
C PHE A 116 -9.10 11.60 23.44
N TRP A 117 -8.15 11.20 22.59
CA TRP A 117 -6.97 12.04 22.32
C TRP A 117 -7.20 13.07 21.22
N GLY A 118 -8.42 13.18 20.70
CA GLY A 118 -8.80 14.23 19.77
C GLY A 118 -8.62 13.92 18.30
N SER A 119 -8.48 12.65 17.95
CA SER A 119 -8.34 12.19 16.57
C SER A 119 -9.57 11.39 16.13
N TYR A 120 -9.98 11.55 14.89
CA TYR A 120 -10.93 10.66 14.25
C TYR A 120 -10.11 9.51 13.64
N PHE A 121 -10.26 8.30 14.18
CA PHE A 121 -9.28 7.24 13.99
C PHE A 121 -9.93 5.87 13.79
N GLY A 122 -9.33 5.03 12.96
CA GLY A 122 -9.73 3.64 12.78
C GLY A 122 -8.59 2.79 12.28
N MET A 123 -8.78 1.48 12.29
CA MET A 123 -7.79 0.51 11.84
C MET A 123 -8.45 -0.59 11.04
N LEU A 124 -7.71 -1.12 10.08
CA LEU A 124 -8.19 -2.21 9.23
C LEU A 124 -7.03 -3.09 8.76
N LYS A 125 -7.40 -4.27 8.33
CA LYS A 125 -6.52 -5.17 7.57
C LYS A 125 -7.14 -5.31 6.19
N ASP A 126 -6.39 -4.97 5.14
CA ASP A 126 -6.96 -5.04 3.79
C ASP A 126 -7.09 -6.50 3.33
N LYS A 127 -7.77 -6.69 2.20
CA LYS A 127 -8.02 -8.06 1.71
C LYS A 127 -6.76 -8.82 1.30
N PHE A 128 -5.63 -8.13 1.23
CA PHE A 128 -4.34 -8.74 0.91
C PHE A 128 -3.45 -8.94 2.13
N GLY A 129 -3.94 -8.61 3.33
CA GLY A 129 -3.25 -8.91 4.58
C GLY A 129 -2.42 -7.77 5.17
N PHE A 130 -2.48 -6.57 4.60
CA PHE A 130 -1.72 -5.43 5.11
C PHE A 130 -2.54 -4.63 6.11
N ASN A 131 -1.87 -4.15 7.15
CA ASN A 131 -2.50 -3.40 8.24
C ASN A 131 -2.38 -1.91 7.98
N TRP A 132 -3.50 -1.21 8.10
CA TRP A 132 -3.60 0.23 7.86
C TRP A 132 -4.25 0.91 9.05
N MET A 133 -3.79 2.13 9.33
CA MET A 133 -4.41 3.03 10.30
C MET A 133 -4.85 4.28 9.55
N MET A 134 -6.03 4.78 9.90
CA MET A 134 -6.56 6.00 9.29
C MET A 134 -6.79 7.03 10.38
N SER A 135 -6.33 8.26 10.18
CA SER A 135 -6.59 9.34 11.12
C SER A 135 -6.93 10.64 10.42
N TYR A 136 -7.73 11.44 11.09
CA TYR A 136 -7.96 12.84 10.76
C TYR A 136 -7.92 13.64 12.07
N ASP A 137 -7.04 14.62 12.11
CA ASP A 137 -6.81 15.46 13.29
C ASP A 137 -7.14 16.90 12.95
N GLU A 138 -8.35 17.34 13.32
CA GLU A 138 -8.83 18.66 12.98
C GLU A 138 -7.91 19.77 13.51
N LYS A 139 -7.41 19.62 14.72
CA LYS A 139 -6.58 20.65 15.35
C LYS A 139 -5.16 20.77 14.77
N PHE A 140 -4.76 19.86 13.88
CA PHE A 140 -3.47 19.93 13.20
C PHE A 140 -3.63 20.31 11.74
N GLN A 141 -4.83 20.65 11.29
CA GLN A 141 -5.09 21.15 9.95
C GLN A 141 -4.86 22.67 9.92
N ASN A 142 -4.14 23.14 8.93
CA ASN A 142 -3.86 24.56 8.73
C ASN A 142 -4.30 25.02 7.36
#